data_0ef9ef0f9f3c25077331849980e9677d
#
_entry.id   0ef9ef0f9f3c25077331849980e9677d
#
_cell.length_a   1.000
_cell.length_b   1.000
_cell.length_c   1.000
_cell.angle_alpha   90.00
_cell.angle_beta   90.00
_cell.angle_gamma   90.00
#
_symmetry.space_group_name_H-M   'P 1'
#
loop_
_entity.id
_entity.type
_entity.pdbx_description
1 polymer ?
#
loop_
_entity_poly.entity_id
_entity_poly.type
_entity_poly.pdbx_seq_one_letter_code
_entity_poly.pdbx_strand_id
1 'polypeptide(L)'
;MDGALYSWFLSRGLIDRFRADLPKFLDAYRQEEPEEFYEVFGADCPDVSLKYLKLFYELPLNYVEDPKYLITGDMIFHERVIGWFRQAWLGDGTYFDDWFVIE
;
A
#
# COMPACT_ATOMS: atom_id res chain seq x y z
N MET A 1 -17.82 -11.27 8.14
CA MET A 1 -16.40 -10.79 8.12
C MET A 1 -15.48 -11.98 8.08
N ASP A 2 -14.48 -11.94 7.25
CA ASP A 2 -13.51 -13.03 7.16
C ASP A 2 -12.39 -12.84 8.19
N GLY A 3 -12.58 -13.45 9.38
CA GLY A 3 -11.59 -13.42 10.46
C GLY A 3 -10.28 -14.13 10.10
N ALA A 4 -10.34 -15.14 9.23
CA ALA A 4 -9.15 -15.89 8.81
C ALA A 4 -8.24 -15.02 7.93
N LEU A 5 -8.81 -14.22 7.05
CA LEU A 5 -8.05 -13.30 6.22
C LEU A 5 -7.36 -12.23 7.08
N TYR A 6 -8.10 -11.62 7.99
CA TYR A 6 -7.55 -10.62 8.91
C TYR A 6 -6.43 -11.21 9.77
N SER A 7 -6.64 -12.42 10.31
CA SER A 7 -5.64 -13.11 11.14
C SER A 7 -4.36 -13.43 10.37
N TRP A 8 -4.49 -13.78 9.09
CA TRP A 8 -3.33 -14.04 8.24
C TRP A 8 -2.40 -12.84 8.18
N PHE A 9 -2.96 -11.64 8.00
CA PHE A 9 -2.18 -10.40 7.97
C PHE A 9 -1.64 -10.03 9.35
N LEU A 10 -2.46 -10.14 10.39
CA LEU A 10 -2.06 -9.79 11.76
C LEU A 10 -0.90 -10.64 12.26
N SER A 11 -0.97 -11.94 12.06
CA SER A 11 0.06 -12.87 12.56
C SER A 11 1.43 -12.64 11.93
N ARG A 12 1.47 -11.98 10.79
CA ARG A 12 2.70 -11.67 10.05
C ARG A 12 3.16 -10.24 10.19
N GLY A 13 2.41 -9.41 10.93
CA GLY A 13 2.73 -7.99 11.12
C GLY A 13 2.66 -7.15 9.86
N LEU A 14 1.89 -7.59 8.85
CA LEU A 14 1.90 -6.96 7.54
C LEU A 14 1.12 -5.66 7.47
N ILE A 15 0.11 -5.49 8.33
CA ILE A 15 -0.64 -4.24 8.38
C ILE A 15 0.26 -3.11 8.91
N ASP A 16 1.01 -3.39 9.98
CA ASP A 16 1.95 -2.41 10.54
C ASP A 16 3.07 -2.10 9.55
N ARG A 17 3.59 -3.13 8.86
CA ARG A 17 4.61 -2.97 7.84
C ARG A 17 4.11 -2.11 6.68
N PHE A 18 2.87 -2.33 6.24
CA PHE A 18 2.25 -1.56 5.18
C PHE A 18 2.23 -0.07 5.53
N ARG A 19 1.81 0.26 6.76
CA ARG A 19 1.81 1.64 7.23
C ARG A 19 3.22 2.22 7.34
N ALA A 20 4.16 1.44 7.83
CA ALA A 20 5.54 1.87 8.02
C ALA A 20 6.29 2.08 6.70
N ASP A 21 5.87 1.39 5.63
CA ASP A 21 6.52 1.50 4.33
C ASP A 21 6.12 2.76 3.55
N LEU A 22 4.97 3.38 3.85
CA LEU A 22 4.53 4.56 3.11
C LEU A 22 5.56 5.69 3.09
N PRO A 23 6.19 6.09 4.21
CA PRO A 23 7.21 7.14 4.17
C PRO A 23 8.37 6.83 3.23
N LYS A 24 8.72 5.55 3.06
CA LYS A 24 9.79 5.13 2.15
C LYS A 24 9.41 5.38 0.69
N PHE A 25 8.16 5.11 0.34
CA PHE A 25 7.65 5.35 -1.01
C PHE A 25 7.50 6.84 -1.30
N LEU A 26 7.08 7.63 -0.31
CA LEU A 26 7.01 9.08 -0.43
C LEU A 26 8.41 9.67 -0.65
N ASP A 27 9.41 9.18 0.07
CA ASP A 27 10.78 9.62 -0.06
C ASP A 27 11.35 9.28 -1.45
N ALA A 28 11.09 8.07 -1.94
CA ALA A 28 11.49 7.65 -3.27
C ALA A 28 10.83 8.51 -4.36
N TYR A 29 9.55 8.81 -4.21
CA TYR A 29 8.81 9.68 -5.13
C TYR A 29 9.44 11.08 -5.17
N ARG A 30 9.77 11.64 -4.01
CA ARG A 30 10.43 12.95 -3.93
C ARG A 30 11.78 12.94 -4.67
N GLN A 31 12.55 11.85 -4.55
CA GLN A 31 13.86 11.74 -5.18
C GLN A 31 13.76 11.50 -6.68
N GLU A 32 12.81 10.71 -7.13
CA GLU A 32 12.65 10.34 -8.53
C GLU A 32 11.93 11.40 -9.35
N GLU A 33 10.93 12.05 -8.76
CA GLU A 33 10.08 13.03 -9.43
C GLU A 33 9.93 14.29 -8.57
N PRO A 34 11.03 15.02 -8.31
CA PRO A 34 11.00 16.14 -7.36
C PRO A 34 10.04 17.27 -7.76
N GLU A 35 9.93 17.60 -9.02
CA GLU A 35 9.04 18.67 -9.47
C GLU A 35 7.58 18.30 -9.23
N GLU A 36 7.19 17.10 -9.61
CA GLU A 36 5.85 16.59 -9.39
C GLU A 36 5.53 16.48 -7.90
N PHE A 37 6.48 15.99 -7.11
CA PHE A 37 6.33 15.85 -5.66
C PHE A 37 6.01 17.20 -5.00
N TYR A 38 6.77 18.24 -5.33
CA TYR A 38 6.54 19.58 -4.76
C TYR A 38 5.28 20.23 -5.28
N GLU A 39 4.88 19.90 -6.51
CA GLU A 39 3.60 20.36 -7.05
C GLU A 39 2.42 19.77 -6.28
N VAL A 40 2.51 18.49 -5.92
CA VAL A 40 1.45 17.81 -5.15
C VAL A 40 1.46 18.24 -3.69
N PHE A 41 2.61 18.28 -3.04
CA PHE A 41 2.71 18.41 -1.59
C PHE A 41 3.16 19.77 -1.09
N GLY A 42 3.97 20.48 -1.83
CA GLY A 42 4.46 21.80 -1.43
C GLY A 42 5.41 21.80 -0.25
N ALA A 43 5.92 20.62 0.15
CA ALA A 43 6.79 20.48 1.32
C ALA A 43 7.67 19.25 1.18
N ASP A 44 8.83 19.23 1.88
CA ASP A 44 9.77 18.09 1.84
C ASP A 44 9.23 16.86 2.57
N CYS A 45 8.52 17.07 3.67
CA CYS A 45 8.02 16.00 4.53
C CYS A 45 6.52 16.18 4.76
N PRO A 46 5.68 15.89 3.75
CA PRO A 46 4.24 16.06 3.90
C PRO A 46 3.65 15.04 4.88
N ASP A 47 2.64 15.46 5.61
CA ASP A 47 1.89 14.59 6.50
C ASP A 47 0.79 13.89 5.71
N VAL A 48 1.09 12.70 5.22
CA VAL A 48 0.18 11.87 4.45
C VAL A 48 -0.34 10.73 5.31
N SER A 49 -1.65 10.60 5.40
CA SER A 49 -2.30 9.52 6.15
C SER A 49 -2.75 8.41 5.21
N LEU A 50 -2.71 7.16 5.70
CA LEU A 50 -3.37 6.05 5.03
C LEU A 50 -4.71 5.82 5.71
N LYS A 51 -5.79 5.78 4.91
CA LYS A 51 -7.15 5.52 5.40
C LYS A 51 -7.85 4.51 4.51
N TYR A 52 -8.96 3.98 5.01
CA TYR A 52 -9.83 3.06 4.26
C TYR A 52 -9.08 1.82 3.81
N LEU A 53 -8.30 1.25 4.74
CA LEU A 53 -7.53 0.04 4.46
C LEU A 53 -8.47 -1.13 4.17
N LYS A 54 -8.14 -1.87 3.11
CA LYS A 54 -8.89 -3.06 2.70
C LYS A 54 -7.93 -4.22 2.52
N LEU A 55 -8.40 -5.40 2.90
CA LEU A 55 -7.65 -6.65 2.74
C LEU A 55 -8.33 -7.50 1.67
N PHE A 56 -7.54 -8.10 0.79
CA PHE A 56 -8.04 -8.93 -0.30
C PHE A 56 -7.27 -10.24 -0.35
N TYR A 57 -7.98 -11.28 -0.79
CA TYR A 57 -7.39 -12.53 -1.25
C TYR A 57 -7.74 -12.69 -2.72
N GLU A 58 -6.72 -12.82 -3.56
CA GLU A 58 -6.90 -12.98 -5.00
C GLU A 58 -6.52 -14.40 -5.40
N LEU A 59 -7.46 -15.14 -5.96
CA LEU A 59 -7.26 -16.49 -6.46
C LEU A 59 -7.42 -16.49 -7.98
N PRO A 60 -6.31 -16.54 -8.75
CA PRO A 60 -6.40 -16.63 -10.20
C PRO A 60 -7.00 -17.98 -10.62
N LEU A 61 -7.95 -17.95 -11.56
CA LEU A 61 -8.61 -19.18 -12.03
C LEU A 61 -7.84 -19.91 -13.13
N ASN A 62 -6.82 -19.25 -13.68
CA ASN A 62 -6.02 -19.84 -14.76
C ASN A 62 -4.92 -20.81 -14.26
N TYR A 63 -4.75 -20.93 -12.97
CA TYR A 63 -3.76 -21.80 -12.30
C TYR A 63 -2.29 -21.57 -12.71
N VAL A 64 -2.03 -20.48 -13.43
CA VAL A 64 -0.66 -20.12 -13.85
C VAL A 64 0.02 -19.25 -12.80
N GLU A 65 -0.77 -18.47 -12.06
CA GLU A 65 -0.27 -17.57 -11.03
C GLU A 65 -0.65 -18.07 -9.65
N ASP A 66 0.23 -17.81 -8.67
CA ASP A 66 -0.05 -18.13 -7.28
C ASP A 66 -1.10 -17.18 -6.69
N PRO A 67 -1.92 -17.66 -5.72
CA PRO A 67 -2.81 -16.78 -4.97
C PRO A 67 -2.03 -15.68 -4.24
N LYS A 68 -2.66 -14.52 -4.07
CA LYS A 68 -2.03 -13.36 -3.44
C LYS A 68 -2.90 -12.78 -2.34
N TYR A 69 -2.23 -12.23 -1.34
CA TYR A 69 -2.85 -11.49 -0.24
C TYR A 69 -2.47 -10.03 -0.40
N LEU A 70 -3.44 -9.14 -0.44
CA LEU A 70 -3.21 -7.73 -0.74
C LEU A 70 -3.78 -6.83 0.34
N ILE A 71 -3.05 -5.73 0.62
CA ILE A 71 -3.56 -4.60 1.38
C ILE A 71 -3.59 -3.41 0.44
N THR A 72 -4.68 -2.65 0.47
CA THR A 72 -4.74 -1.36 -0.21
C THR A 72 -5.24 -0.30 0.77
N GLY A 73 -4.82 0.94 0.57
CA GLY A 73 -5.27 2.07 1.36
C GLY A 73 -5.22 3.34 0.54
N ASP A 74 -6.09 4.28 0.88
CA ASP A 74 -6.11 5.60 0.26
C ASP A 74 -5.12 6.51 0.96
N MET A 75 -4.36 7.28 0.18
CA MET A 75 -3.47 8.30 0.71
C MET A 75 -4.23 9.62 0.81
N ILE A 76 -4.26 10.18 2.02
CA ILE A 76 -5.00 11.40 2.32
C ILE A 76 -4.00 12.51 2.64
N PHE A 77 -4.14 13.64 1.95
CA PHE A 77 -3.36 14.84 2.19
C PHE A 77 -4.29 16.05 2.17
N HIS A 78 -4.26 16.87 3.23
CA HIS A 78 -5.17 18.01 3.39
C HIS A 78 -6.64 17.60 3.17
N GLU A 79 -7.03 16.51 3.81
CA GLU A 79 -8.41 15.98 3.80
C GLU A 79 -8.91 15.51 2.44
N ARG A 80 -8.02 15.34 1.47
CA ARG A 80 -8.38 14.85 0.14
C ARG A 80 -7.63 13.57 -0.19
N VAL A 81 -8.29 12.67 -0.91
CA VAL A 81 -7.64 11.48 -1.47
C VAL A 81 -6.75 11.95 -2.62
N ILE A 82 -5.45 11.68 -2.51
CA ILE A 82 -4.48 12.06 -3.54
C ILE A 82 -3.97 10.86 -4.34
N GLY A 83 -4.37 9.66 -3.95
CA GLY A 83 -3.94 8.44 -4.61
C GLY A 83 -4.14 7.24 -3.71
N TRP A 84 -3.50 6.15 -4.06
CA TRP A 84 -3.61 4.90 -3.29
C TRP A 84 -2.29 4.15 -3.27
N PHE A 85 -2.15 3.31 -2.24
CA PHE A 85 -0.97 2.49 -1.99
C PHE A 85 -1.42 1.05 -1.78
N ARG A 86 -0.70 0.09 -2.38
CA ARG A 86 -1.03 -1.33 -2.31
C ARG A 86 0.24 -2.14 -2.18
N GLN A 87 0.17 -3.20 -1.38
CA GLN A 87 1.22 -4.22 -1.31
C GLN A 87 0.59 -5.60 -1.44
N ALA A 88 1.34 -6.54 -2.00
CA ALA A 88 0.89 -7.91 -2.22
C ALA A 88 1.93 -8.91 -1.75
N TRP A 89 1.45 -10.03 -1.20
CA TRP A 89 2.27 -11.14 -0.72
C TRP A 89 1.75 -12.46 -1.25
N LEU A 90 2.66 -13.42 -1.42
CA LEU A 90 2.31 -14.81 -1.72
C LEU A 90 1.81 -15.51 -0.45
N GLY A 91 1.20 -16.69 -0.61
CA GLY A 91 0.61 -17.44 0.51
C GLY A 91 1.61 -17.88 1.57
N ASP A 92 2.89 -17.98 1.23
CA ASP A 92 3.95 -18.31 2.18
C ASP A 92 4.48 -17.08 2.94
N GLY A 93 3.93 -15.89 2.68
CA GLY A 93 4.37 -14.64 3.29
C GLY A 93 5.46 -13.90 2.54
N THR A 94 5.91 -14.44 1.40
CA THR A 94 6.92 -13.78 0.57
C THR A 94 6.33 -12.53 -0.08
N TYR A 95 7.05 -11.41 0.01
CA TYR A 95 6.65 -10.17 -0.65
C TYR A 95 6.65 -10.35 -2.16
N PHE A 96 5.59 -9.90 -2.81
CA PHE A 96 5.40 -10.07 -4.24
C PHE A 96 5.57 -8.79 -5.03
N ASP A 97 4.79 -7.74 -4.71
CA ASP A 97 4.79 -6.49 -5.48
C ASP A 97 4.15 -5.36 -4.67
N ASP A 98 4.29 -4.14 -5.19
CA ASP A 98 3.67 -2.95 -4.62
C ASP A 98 3.23 -2.00 -5.72
N TRP A 99 2.29 -1.12 -5.38
CA TRP A 99 1.79 -0.08 -6.25
C TRP A 99 1.63 1.21 -5.45
N PHE A 100 2.23 2.26 -5.94
CA PHE A 100 2.14 3.61 -5.36
C PHE A 100 1.66 4.53 -6.47
N VAL A 101 0.40 4.99 -6.37
CA VAL A 101 -0.26 5.75 -7.42
C VAL A 101 -0.74 7.09 -6.90
N ILE A 102 -0.27 8.17 -7.50
CA ILE A 102 -0.76 9.52 -7.26
C ILE A 102 -1.72 9.85 -8.41
N GLU A 103 -2.93 10.23 -8.05
CA GLU A 103 -3.98 10.56 -9.02
C GLU A 103 -4.11 12.06 -9.26
#